data_2a2fe6f72e77d31b19e70b058adafca4
#
_entry.id   2a2fe6f72e77d31b19e70b058adafca4
#
_cell.length_a   1.000
_cell.length_b   1.000
_cell.length_c   1.000
_cell.angle_alpha   90.00
_cell.angle_beta   90.00
_cell.angle_gamma   90.00
#
_symmetry.space_group_name_H-M   'P 1'
#
loop_
_entity.id
_entity.type
_entity.pdbx_description
1 polymer ?
#
loop_
_entity_poly.entity_id
_entity_poly.type
_entity_poly.pdbx_seq_one_letter_code
_entity_poly.pdbx_strand_id
1 'polypeptide(L)'
;YVRHHQINPSWKEWLADEAGSIGLSASKLAGLHVYFFLATARSAKNKDFGAFITASEWLDVNYGSLVRSLLVGPLGGKSITVIDPTAQPFPDAATTAAITTFDIGAKPTSVYFRRVETLDGLGTLGKGRKIHRDRLTVEKRWSHLTHATPRPPQGYIELGELCRVHRGAVTGANDVWIAGDHSFGLPPSVLFPTITRAREVLEAGGLLANSAKLRCVIDLPTDLDELDTAERNAVTKFLKVAKAMGAHKGYIASHRKAWWSVGLRAAAPIISTYMARRPPGFIINQADARHINIAHGLYPREELPEKVKKALVDYLQINISQRSGRTYAGGLTKFEPREMERLIVPDLTLLAEGAAK
;
A
#
# COMPACT_ATOMS: atom_id res chain seq x y z
N TYR A 1 -6.22 20.99 -4.12
CA TYR A 1 -5.61 19.95 -3.24
C TYR A 1 -4.12 20.19 -3.07
N VAL A 2 -3.75 20.93 -2.01
CA VAL A 2 -2.34 21.26 -1.69
C VAL A 2 -1.73 20.09 -0.92
N ARG A 3 -0.64 19.52 -1.45
CA ARG A 3 0.07 18.41 -0.83
C ARG A 3 1.05 18.91 0.24
N HIS A 4 1.40 18.06 1.19
CA HIS A 4 2.26 18.41 2.32
C HIS A 4 3.60 19.08 1.94
N HIS A 5 4.21 18.72 0.80
CA HIS A 5 5.48 19.32 0.36
C HIS A 5 5.32 20.76 -0.15
N GLN A 6 4.10 21.20 -0.45
CA GLN A 6 3.75 22.55 -0.89
C GLN A 6 3.32 23.47 0.30
N ILE A 7 3.20 22.91 1.51
CA ILE A 7 2.77 23.62 2.70
C ILE A 7 4.00 24.18 3.42
N ASN A 8 3.96 25.47 3.77
CA ASN A 8 5.01 26.15 4.50
C ASN A 8 5.28 25.45 5.85
N PRO A 9 6.55 25.33 6.28
CA PRO A 9 6.91 24.75 7.57
C PRO A 9 6.17 25.33 8.78
N SER A 10 5.94 26.65 8.83
CA SER A 10 5.20 27.31 9.92
C SER A 10 3.77 26.79 10.07
N TRP A 11 3.08 26.51 8.96
CA TRP A 11 1.76 25.90 9.00
C TRP A 11 1.79 24.43 9.50
N LYS A 12 2.89 23.72 9.25
CA LYS A 12 3.05 22.35 9.79
C LYS A 12 3.28 22.34 11.29
N GLU A 13 3.95 23.35 11.80
CA GLU A 13 4.11 23.57 13.24
C GLU A 13 2.77 23.96 13.86
N TRP A 14 2.08 24.95 13.30
CA TRP A 14 0.73 25.32 13.72
C TRP A 14 -0.21 24.12 13.82
N LEU A 15 -0.23 23.23 12.80
CA LEU A 15 -1.07 22.04 12.81
C LEU A 15 -0.73 21.10 13.98
N ALA A 16 0.56 20.93 14.29
CA ALA A 16 1.02 20.09 15.38
C ALA A 16 0.64 20.67 16.74
N ASP A 17 0.88 21.98 16.93
CA ASP A 17 0.63 22.71 18.18
C ASP A 17 -0.87 22.79 18.48
N GLU A 18 -1.68 23.13 17.47
CA GLU A 18 -3.14 23.19 17.62
C GLU A 18 -3.77 21.82 17.88
N ALA A 19 -3.28 20.77 17.23
CA ALA A 19 -3.72 19.41 17.53
C ALA A 19 -3.32 19.03 18.97
N GLY A 20 -2.08 19.35 19.38
CA GLY A 20 -1.57 19.11 20.72
C GLY A 20 -2.40 19.81 21.80
N SER A 21 -2.86 21.04 21.54
CA SER A 21 -3.68 21.83 22.51
C SER A 21 -5.02 21.17 22.86
N ILE A 22 -5.50 20.25 22.03
CA ILE A 22 -6.72 19.45 22.25
C ILE A 22 -6.44 17.97 22.53
N GLY A 23 -5.19 17.62 22.88
CA GLY A 23 -4.79 16.26 23.23
C GLY A 23 -4.69 15.30 22.02
N LEU A 24 -4.60 15.82 20.80
CA LEU A 24 -4.45 15.03 19.58
C LEU A 24 -3.06 15.22 18.98
N SER A 25 -2.66 14.33 18.08
CA SER A 25 -1.41 14.42 17.35
C SER A 25 -1.64 14.63 15.86
N ALA A 26 -0.77 15.40 15.21
CA ALA A 26 -0.79 15.66 13.79
C ALA A 26 0.51 15.23 13.12
N SER A 27 0.40 14.74 11.89
CA SER A 27 1.57 14.41 11.05
C SER A 27 1.94 15.60 10.17
N LYS A 28 3.22 15.95 10.10
CA LYS A 28 3.77 16.96 9.17
C LYS A 28 3.62 16.55 7.68
N LEU A 29 3.17 15.31 7.41
CA LEU A 29 2.85 14.81 6.07
C LEU A 29 1.38 15.04 5.68
N ALA A 30 0.61 15.76 6.49
CA ALA A 30 -0.79 16.07 6.24
C ALA A 30 -0.94 17.04 5.06
N GLY A 31 -1.89 16.74 4.15
CA GLY A 31 -2.33 17.68 3.12
C GLY A 31 -3.24 18.77 3.71
N LEU A 32 -3.45 19.85 2.95
CA LEU A 32 -4.15 21.05 3.42
C LEU A 32 -5.58 20.78 3.93
N HIS A 33 -6.28 19.79 3.40
CA HIS A 33 -7.63 19.43 3.87
C HIS A 33 -7.69 19.07 5.36
N VAL A 34 -6.62 18.51 5.92
CA VAL A 34 -6.56 18.16 7.35
C VAL A 34 -6.60 19.41 8.23
N TYR A 35 -6.00 20.51 7.76
CA TYR A 35 -6.00 21.80 8.43
C TYR A 35 -7.41 22.38 8.56
N PHE A 36 -8.24 22.24 7.51
CA PHE A 36 -9.63 22.70 7.56
C PHE A 36 -10.45 21.94 8.60
N PHE A 37 -10.27 20.62 8.71
CA PHE A 37 -10.96 19.86 9.75
C PHE A 37 -10.57 20.33 11.15
N LEU A 38 -9.28 20.58 11.40
CA LEU A 38 -8.82 21.07 12.70
C LEU A 38 -9.30 22.49 12.96
N ALA A 39 -9.16 23.39 12.00
CA ALA A 39 -9.62 24.78 12.13
C ALA A 39 -11.13 24.84 12.43
N THR A 40 -11.94 24.00 11.76
CA THR A 40 -13.38 23.91 12.05
C THR A 40 -13.63 23.41 13.47
N ALA A 41 -12.93 22.37 13.91
CA ALA A 41 -13.10 21.85 15.28
C ALA A 41 -12.72 22.90 16.35
N ARG A 42 -11.84 23.85 16.02
CA ARG A 42 -11.40 24.93 16.92
C ARG A 42 -12.32 26.16 16.92
N SER A 43 -12.90 26.48 15.76
CA SER A 43 -13.59 27.77 15.56
C SER A 43 -15.12 27.65 15.58
N ALA A 44 -15.67 26.47 15.24
CA ALA A 44 -17.11 26.26 15.20
C ALA A 44 -17.72 26.17 16.60
N LYS A 45 -18.97 26.60 16.70
CA LYS A 45 -19.72 26.61 17.97
C LYS A 45 -20.46 25.28 18.16
N ASN A 46 -20.72 24.94 19.42
CA ASN A 46 -21.55 23.79 19.75
C ASN A 46 -22.93 23.91 19.07
N LYS A 47 -23.37 22.83 18.44
CA LYS A 47 -24.58 22.70 17.62
C LYS A 47 -24.47 23.24 16.18
N ASP A 48 -23.34 23.80 15.77
CA ASP A 48 -23.11 24.03 14.35
C ASP A 48 -23.03 22.69 13.63
N PHE A 49 -23.47 22.66 12.36
CA PHE A 49 -23.29 21.50 11.50
C PHE A 49 -22.43 21.86 10.30
N GLY A 50 -21.77 20.85 9.73
CA GLY A 50 -20.95 21.07 8.57
C GLY A 50 -20.87 19.85 7.67
N ALA A 51 -20.44 20.12 6.43
CA ALA A 51 -20.12 19.11 5.45
C ALA A 51 -18.87 19.51 4.69
N PHE A 52 -17.96 18.54 4.49
CA PHE A 52 -16.79 18.72 3.65
C PHE A 52 -16.75 17.66 2.56
N ILE A 53 -16.37 18.08 1.35
CA ILE A 53 -15.89 17.19 0.31
C ILE A 53 -14.37 17.31 0.23
N THR A 54 -13.67 16.20 0.39
CA THR A 54 -12.19 16.16 0.40
C THR A 54 -11.69 14.93 -0.32
N ALA A 55 -10.39 14.90 -0.63
CA ALA A 55 -9.74 13.65 -1.00
C ALA A 55 -9.97 12.60 0.10
N SER A 56 -10.20 11.33 -0.27
CA SER A 56 -10.56 10.27 0.67
C SER A 56 -9.36 9.52 1.28
N GLU A 57 -8.13 9.84 0.90
CA GLU A 57 -6.94 9.13 1.38
C GLU A 57 -6.80 9.15 2.91
N TRP A 58 -7.28 10.21 3.57
CA TRP A 58 -7.24 10.32 5.03
C TRP A 58 -7.98 9.20 5.76
N LEU A 59 -8.89 8.51 5.08
CA LEU A 59 -9.57 7.34 5.65
C LEU A 59 -8.59 6.25 6.07
N ASP A 60 -7.45 6.11 5.38
CA ASP A 60 -6.56 4.96 5.53
C ASP A 60 -5.11 5.30 5.84
N VAL A 61 -4.65 6.49 5.49
CA VAL A 61 -3.24 6.88 5.68
C VAL A 61 -2.97 7.37 7.10
N ASN A 62 -1.71 7.31 7.52
CA ASN A 62 -1.33 7.68 8.88
C ASN A 62 -1.63 9.15 9.21
N TYR A 63 -1.38 10.08 8.29
CA TYR A 63 -1.66 11.49 8.55
C TYR A 63 -3.18 11.79 8.70
N GLY A 64 -4.04 10.91 8.21
CA GLY A 64 -5.49 11.01 8.38
C GLY A 64 -5.99 10.67 9.78
N SER A 65 -5.12 10.19 10.67
CA SER A 65 -5.51 9.86 12.06
C SER A 65 -6.13 11.07 12.77
N LEU A 66 -5.60 12.27 12.55
CA LEU A 66 -6.18 13.50 13.12
C LEU A 66 -7.62 13.72 12.67
N VAL A 67 -7.93 13.60 11.36
CA VAL A 67 -9.31 13.75 10.85
C VAL A 67 -10.24 12.71 11.47
N ARG A 68 -9.80 11.46 11.55
CA ARG A 68 -10.59 10.38 12.17
C ARG A 68 -10.86 10.66 13.65
N SER A 69 -9.85 11.11 14.39
CA SER A 69 -10.01 11.49 15.80
C SER A 69 -10.94 12.68 15.98
N LEU A 70 -10.83 13.71 15.12
CA LEU A 70 -11.73 14.86 15.14
C LEU A 70 -13.17 14.47 14.88
N LEU A 71 -13.45 13.58 13.90
CA LEU A 71 -14.80 13.12 13.58
C LEU A 71 -15.40 12.24 14.69
N VAL A 72 -14.60 11.41 15.34
CA VAL A 72 -15.04 10.65 16.52
C VAL A 72 -15.14 11.56 17.75
N GLY A 73 -14.39 12.65 17.80
CA GLY A 73 -14.29 13.60 18.90
C GLY A 73 -15.11 14.87 18.69
N PRO A 74 -14.45 16.03 18.68
CA PRO A 74 -15.10 17.36 18.79
C PRO A 74 -15.99 17.71 17.59
N LEU A 75 -15.73 17.19 16.39
CA LEU A 75 -16.58 17.46 15.24
C LEU A 75 -17.92 16.71 15.29
N GLY A 76 -18.02 15.61 16.00
CA GLY A 76 -19.29 14.85 16.10
C GLY A 76 -19.72 14.27 14.74
N GLY A 77 -18.85 13.48 14.10
CA GLY A 77 -19.10 12.91 12.79
C GLY A 77 -20.40 12.11 12.69
N LYS A 78 -21.22 12.39 11.68
CA LYS A 78 -22.52 11.74 11.42
C LYS A 78 -22.46 10.76 10.26
N SER A 79 -21.87 11.17 9.14
CA SER A 79 -21.77 10.30 7.98
C SER A 79 -20.51 10.53 7.18
N ILE A 80 -20.07 9.47 6.50
CA ILE A 80 -18.97 9.47 5.55
C ILE A 80 -19.46 8.76 4.29
N THR A 81 -19.51 9.50 3.19
CA THR A 81 -19.87 8.98 1.87
C THR A 81 -18.65 9.00 0.97
N VAL A 82 -18.14 7.83 0.61
CA VAL A 82 -17.02 7.69 -0.32
C VAL A 82 -17.57 7.62 -1.74
N ILE A 83 -17.04 8.46 -2.61
CA ILE A 83 -17.37 8.46 -4.04
C ILE A 83 -16.36 7.57 -4.75
N ASP A 84 -16.85 6.64 -5.56
CA ASP A 84 -15.98 5.78 -6.35
C ASP A 84 -15.08 6.63 -7.26
N PRO A 85 -13.78 6.35 -7.34
CA PRO A 85 -12.86 7.11 -8.20
C PRO A 85 -13.23 7.09 -9.69
N THR A 86 -13.96 6.06 -10.13
CA THR A 86 -14.44 5.97 -11.51
C THR A 86 -15.56 6.96 -11.83
N ALA A 87 -16.26 7.48 -10.82
CA ALA A 87 -17.29 8.49 -10.97
C ALA A 87 -16.74 9.89 -11.31
N GLN A 88 -15.40 10.07 -11.25
CA GLN A 88 -14.71 11.33 -11.55
C GLN A 88 -15.37 12.56 -10.91
N PRO A 89 -15.48 12.62 -9.57
CA PRO A 89 -16.17 13.71 -8.86
C PRO A 89 -15.56 15.10 -9.10
N PHE A 90 -14.34 15.13 -9.60
CA PHE A 90 -13.62 16.35 -9.99
C PHE A 90 -13.08 16.17 -11.41
N PRO A 91 -13.72 16.73 -12.44
CA PRO A 91 -13.33 16.52 -13.84
C PRO A 91 -11.86 16.88 -14.11
N ASP A 92 -11.38 17.96 -13.48
CA ASP A 92 -10.03 18.50 -13.70
C ASP A 92 -8.98 18.00 -12.72
N ALA A 93 -9.34 17.11 -11.80
CA ALA A 93 -8.43 16.61 -10.79
C ALA A 93 -8.53 15.08 -10.62
N ALA A 94 -7.43 14.40 -10.89
CA ALA A 94 -7.31 12.98 -10.62
C ALA A 94 -7.18 12.75 -9.10
N THR A 95 -8.29 12.81 -8.36
CA THR A 95 -8.34 12.58 -6.93
C THR A 95 -9.55 11.72 -6.52
N THR A 96 -9.44 11.07 -5.39
CA THR A 96 -10.55 10.39 -4.73
C THR A 96 -11.41 11.41 -3.99
N ALA A 97 -12.66 11.07 -3.64
CA ALA A 97 -13.50 11.96 -2.87
C ALA A 97 -14.23 11.24 -1.72
N ALA A 98 -14.36 11.96 -0.61
CA ALA A 98 -15.23 11.59 0.49
C ALA A 98 -16.01 12.82 0.96
N ILE A 99 -17.31 12.67 1.12
CA ILE A 99 -18.17 13.67 1.77
C ILE A 99 -18.33 13.26 3.22
N THR A 100 -17.98 14.17 4.12
CA THR A 100 -18.17 14.00 5.57
C THR A 100 -19.24 14.97 6.05
N THR A 101 -20.13 14.52 6.93
CA THR A 101 -21.08 15.40 7.64
C THR A 101 -20.87 15.25 9.14
N PHE A 102 -21.05 16.35 9.87
CA PHE A 102 -20.80 16.38 11.31
C PHE A 102 -21.62 17.46 12.01
N ASP A 103 -21.92 17.25 13.28
CA ASP A 103 -22.56 18.22 14.16
C ASP A 103 -21.62 18.52 15.33
N ILE A 104 -21.17 19.77 15.45
CA ILE A 104 -20.16 20.17 16.43
C ILE A 104 -20.65 19.93 17.87
N GLY A 105 -19.81 19.26 18.63
CA GLY A 105 -20.09 18.91 20.03
C GLY A 105 -21.09 17.75 20.22
N ALA A 106 -21.70 17.25 19.15
CA ALA A 106 -22.51 16.02 19.24
C ALA A 106 -21.60 14.82 19.54
N LYS A 107 -22.15 13.85 20.26
CA LYS A 107 -21.48 12.57 20.54
C LYS A 107 -22.34 11.40 20.02
N PRO A 108 -22.50 11.27 18.69
CA PRO A 108 -23.31 10.22 18.13
C PRO A 108 -22.72 8.85 18.49
N THR A 109 -23.57 7.89 18.86
CA THR A 109 -23.14 6.52 19.17
C THR A 109 -22.59 5.79 17.96
N SER A 110 -22.89 6.28 16.76
CA SER A 110 -22.52 5.63 15.50
C SER A 110 -22.36 6.66 14.39
N VAL A 111 -21.52 6.31 13.42
CA VAL A 111 -21.32 7.06 12.16
C VAL A 111 -21.82 6.18 11.01
N TYR A 112 -22.47 6.80 10.02
CA TYR A 112 -22.99 6.10 8.85
C TYR A 112 -21.98 6.16 7.70
N PHE A 113 -21.60 5.00 7.20
CA PHE A 113 -20.68 4.84 6.07
C PHE A 113 -21.44 4.46 4.81
N ARG A 114 -21.14 5.14 3.71
CA ARG A 114 -21.74 4.92 2.39
C ARG A 114 -20.66 4.88 1.31
N ARG A 115 -20.99 4.22 0.21
CA ARG A 115 -20.25 4.34 -1.03
C ARG A 115 -21.23 4.58 -2.16
N VAL A 116 -20.91 5.48 -3.05
CA VAL A 116 -21.65 5.72 -4.31
C VAL A 116 -20.72 5.42 -5.48
N GLU A 117 -21.25 4.72 -6.48
CA GLU A 117 -20.49 4.31 -7.66
C GLU A 117 -20.58 5.35 -8.77
N THR A 118 -21.63 6.18 -8.78
CA THR A 118 -21.87 7.26 -9.73
C THR A 118 -22.29 8.53 -9.00
N LEU A 119 -22.12 9.70 -9.65
CA LEU A 119 -22.54 10.98 -9.05
C LEU A 119 -24.05 11.06 -8.87
N ASP A 120 -24.83 10.45 -9.76
CA ASP A 120 -26.29 10.40 -9.64
C ASP A 120 -26.75 9.69 -8.33
N GLY A 121 -25.97 8.74 -7.87
CA GLY A 121 -26.21 8.07 -6.59
C GLY A 121 -26.17 9.01 -5.36
N LEU A 122 -25.65 10.22 -5.50
CA LEU A 122 -25.66 11.22 -4.42
C LEU A 122 -27.07 11.79 -4.18
N GLY A 123 -27.96 11.79 -5.19
CA GLY A 123 -29.33 12.24 -5.06
C GLY A 123 -30.24 11.27 -4.30
N THR A 124 -29.85 10.01 -4.17
CA THR A 124 -30.64 8.92 -3.58
C THR A 124 -29.92 8.21 -2.44
N LEU A 125 -29.19 8.96 -1.62
CA LEU A 125 -28.40 8.38 -0.51
C LEU A 125 -29.28 7.67 0.50
N GLY A 126 -29.15 6.35 0.61
CA GLY A 126 -29.70 5.57 1.72
C GLY A 126 -28.99 5.87 3.06
N LYS A 127 -29.51 5.31 4.16
CA LYS A 127 -28.90 5.49 5.50
C LYS A 127 -27.43 5.05 5.56
N GLY A 128 -27.05 4.07 4.77
CA GLY A 128 -25.72 3.50 4.78
C GLY A 128 -25.49 2.53 5.93
N ARG A 129 -24.26 2.05 6.06
CA ARG A 129 -23.82 1.12 7.09
C ARG A 129 -23.57 1.85 8.40
N LYS A 130 -24.24 1.46 9.44
CA LYS A 130 -24.07 2.01 10.79
C LYS A 130 -22.85 1.38 11.46
N ILE A 131 -21.83 2.18 11.81
CA ILE A 131 -20.61 1.74 12.51
C ILE A 131 -20.60 2.37 13.88
N HIS A 132 -20.47 1.55 14.92
CA HIS A 132 -20.41 2.02 16.30
C HIS A 132 -19.12 2.82 16.54
N ARG A 133 -19.22 3.87 17.35
CA ARG A 133 -18.12 4.79 17.64
C ARG A 133 -16.91 4.08 18.26
N ASP A 134 -17.13 3.14 19.19
CA ASP A 134 -16.05 2.41 19.84
C ASP A 134 -15.19 1.62 18.83
N ARG A 135 -15.83 1.07 17.80
CA ARG A 135 -15.10 0.45 16.70
C ARG A 135 -14.24 1.45 15.95
N LEU A 136 -14.75 2.67 15.73
CA LEU A 136 -14.01 3.71 15.01
C LEU A 136 -12.79 4.23 15.78
N THR A 137 -12.82 4.19 17.10
CA THR A 137 -11.69 4.63 17.93
C THR A 137 -10.49 3.71 17.82
N VAL A 138 -10.69 2.41 17.60
CA VAL A 138 -9.63 1.40 17.49
C VAL A 138 -9.25 1.10 16.04
N GLU A 139 -10.14 1.40 15.10
CA GLU A 139 -9.95 1.09 13.68
C GLU A 139 -9.00 2.11 13.02
N LYS A 140 -7.84 1.65 12.59
CA LYS A 140 -6.83 2.50 11.97
C LYS A 140 -7.13 2.90 10.52
N ARG A 141 -8.06 2.21 9.87
CA ARG A 141 -8.41 2.40 8.46
C ARG A 141 -9.91 2.30 8.29
N TRP A 142 -10.52 3.25 7.60
CA TRP A 142 -11.96 3.37 7.53
C TRP A 142 -12.58 3.10 6.15
N SER A 143 -11.80 3.06 5.06
CA SER A 143 -12.37 2.87 3.72
C SER A 143 -13.13 1.56 3.58
N HIS A 144 -12.63 0.47 4.17
CA HIS A 144 -13.29 -0.84 4.15
C HIS A 144 -14.62 -0.86 4.93
N LEU A 145 -14.87 0.11 5.80
CA LEU A 145 -16.13 0.20 6.54
C LEU A 145 -17.31 0.60 5.66
N THR A 146 -17.06 1.12 4.46
CA THR A 146 -18.10 1.43 3.47
C THR A 146 -18.73 0.18 2.86
N HIS A 147 -18.09 -0.98 3.00
CA HIS A 147 -18.59 -2.27 2.51
C HIS A 147 -18.95 -3.18 3.69
N ALA A 148 -19.95 -4.03 3.50
CA ALA A 148 -20.09 -5.21 4.35
C ALA A 148 -18.88 -6.10 4.06
N THR A 149 -18.08 -6.44 5.06
CA THR A 149 -17.13 -7.54 4.94
C THR A 149 -17.98 -8.81 5.09
N PRO A 150 -18.22 -9.58 4.01
CA PRO A 150 -18.89 -10.86 4.14
C PRO A 150 -18.04 -11.71 5.10
N ARG A 151 -18.66 -12.49 5.97
CA ARG A 151 -17.93 -13.57 6.63
C ARG A 151 -17.41 -14.49 5.53
N PRO A 152 -16.16 -14.96 5.63
CA PRO A 152 -15.67 -15.94 4.66
C PRO A 152 -16.68 -17.10 4.57
N PRO A 153 -17.00 -17.60 3.38
CA PRO A 153 -17.78 -18.83 3.25
C PRO A 153 -17.09 -19.99 4.00
N GLN A 154 -17.84 -21.02 4.31
CA GLN A 154 -17.25 -22.24 4.89
C GLN A 154 -16.16 -22.79 3.98
N GLY A 155 -14.99 -23.14 4.54
CA GLY A 155 -13.82 -23.58 3.78
C GLY A 155 -12.99 -22.44 3.16
N TYR A 156 -13.27 -21.18 3.53
CA TYR A 156 -12.48 -20.02 3.08
C TYR A 156 -11.87 -19.28 4.27
N ILE A 157 -10.65 -18.80 4.08
CA ILE A 157 -9.84 -18.12 5.11
C ILE A 157 -9.22 -16.85 4.54
N GLU A 158 -8.63 -16.02 5.37
CA GLU A 158 -7.79 -14.91 4.91
C GLU A 158 -6.45 -15.46 4.36
N LEU A 159 -5.97 -14.95 3.23
CA LEU A 159 -4.67 -15.32 2.64
C LEU A 159 -3.52 -15.19 3.66
N GLY A 160 -3.63 -14.25 4.59
CA GLY A 160 -2.67 -14.04 5.68
C GLY A 160 -2.54 -15.22 6.64
N GLU A 161 -3.50 -16.15 6.66
CA GLU A 161 -3.42 -17.40 7.42
C GLU A 161 -2.49 -18.41 6.71
N LEU A 162 -2.44 -18.37 5.38
CA LEU A 162 -1.56 -19.23 4.58
C LEU A 162 -0.19 -18.61 4.32
N CYS A 163 -0.14 -17.30 4.03
CA CYS A 163 1.07 -16.62 3.56
C CYS A 163 1.31 -15.31 4.30
N ARG A 164 2.58 -15.00 4.55
CA ARG A 164 3.02 -13.62 4.85
C ARG A 164 3.28 -12.89 3.55
N VAL A 165 2.78 -11.66 3.46
CA VAL A 165 3.02 -10.81 2.30
C VAL A 165 4.05 -9.75 2.64
N HIS A 166 5.11 -9.68 1.87
CA HIS A 166 6.15 -8.68 2.04
C HIS A 166 6.34 -7.87 0.76
N ARG A 167 6.44 -6.57 0.94
CA ARG A 167 6.85 -5.68 -0.14
C ARG A 167 8.30 -5.95 -0.52
N GLY A 168 8.61 -5.90 -1.81
CA GLY A 168 9.98 -5.98 -2.31
C GLY A 168 10.86 -4.83 -1.84
N ALA A 169 12.17 -5.04 -1.90
CA ALA A 169 13.15 -4.06 -1.46
C ALA A 169 13.06 -2.75 -2.26
N VAL A 170 13.25 -1.63 -1.57
CA VAL A 170 13.34 -0.32 -2.22
C VAL A 170 14.80 -0.05 -2.52
N THR A 171 15.18 0.00 -3.78
CA THR A 171 16.58 0.23 -4.18
C THR A 171 17.05 1.64 -3.83
N GLY A 172 16.17 2.63 -3.90
CA GLY A 172 16.50 4.05 -3.69
C GLY A 172 17.19 4.73 -4.89
N ALA A 173 17.78 3.95 -5.81
CA ALA A 173 18.41 4.43 -7.03
C ALA A 173 18.43 3.29 -8.06
N ASN A 174 17.32 3.11 -8.78
CA ASN A 174 17.20 2.02 -9.77
C ASN A 174 18.28 2.09 -10.86
N ASP A 175 18.65 3.30 -11.27
CA ASP A 175 19.67 3.52 -12.32
C ASP A 175 21.07 3.04 -11.91
N VAL A 176 21.29 2.86 -10.60
CA VAL A 176 22.54 2.34 -10.04
C VAL A 176 22.43 0.87 -9.68
N TRP A 177 21.31 0.47 -9.01
CA TRP A 177 21.20 -0.86 -8.42
C TRP A 177 20.58 -1.91 -9.36
N ILE A 178 20.01 -1.51 -10.50
CA ILE A 178 19.67 -2.46 -11.58
C ILE A 178 20.88 -2.54 -12.50
N ALA A 179 21.44 -3.74 -12.64
CA ALA A 179 22.67 -3.98 -13.42
C ALA A 179 22.52 -3.53 -14.88
N GLY A 180 23.59 -2.98 -15.40
CA GLY A 180 23.74 -2.49 -16.76
C GLY A 180 25.23 -2.24 -17.04
N ASP A 181 25.56 -1.46 -18.08
CA ASP A 181 26.95 -1.21 -18.51
C ASP A 181 27.84 -0.66 -17.38
N HIS A 182 27.28 0.17 -16.49
CA HIS A 182 27.98 0.76 -15.34
C HIS A 182 28.41 -0.27 -14.29
N SER A 183 27.85 -1.46 -14.32
CA SER A 183 28.12 -2.57 -13.37
C SER A 183 28.94 -3.70 -14.02
N PHE A 184 29.49 -3.48 -15.19
CA PHE A 184 30.32 -4.47 -15.86
C PHE A 184 31.51 -4.90 -14.97
N GLY A 185 31.74 -6.21 -14.90
CA GLY A 185 32.83 -6.80 -14.10
C GLY A 185 32.45 -7.09 -12.65
N LEU A 186 31.18 -6.87 -12.22
CA LEU A 186 30.73 -7.38 -10.94
C LEU A 186 30.61 -8.92 -10.95
N PRO A 187 30.96 -9.58 -9.84
CA PRO A 187 30.85 -11.03 -9.75
C PRO A 187 29.37 -11.50 -9.69
N PRO A 188 29.06 -12.70 -10.20
CA PRO A 188 27.71 -13.25 -10.18
C PRO A 188 27.11 -13.37 -8.77
N SER A 189 27.94 -13.53 -7.74
CA SER A 189 27.54 -13.65 -6.34
C SER A 189 26.74 -12.46 -5.80
N VAL A 190 26.86 -11.28 -6.43
CA VAL A 190 26.16 -10.05 -6.05
C VAL A 190 25.10 -9.62 -7.07
N LEU A 191 24.81 -10.43 -8.09
CA LEU A 191 23.86 -10.15 -9.15
C LEU A 191 22.67 -11.10 -9.07
N PHE A 192 21.52 -10.58 -8.69
CA PHE A 192 20.31 -11.39 -8.46
C PHE A 192 19.26 -11.14 -9.53
N PRO A 193 18.86 -12.15 -10.33
CA PRO A 193 17.72 -12.02 -11.23
C PRO A 193 16.48 -11.56 -10.46
N THR A 194 15.85 -10.48 -10.93
CA THR A 194 14.86 -9.76 -10.11
C THR A 194 13.70 -9.24 -10.96
N ILE A 195 12.49 -9.41 -10.46
CA ILE A 195 11.31 -8.71 -10.97
C ILE A 195 11.46 -7.22 -10.70
N THR A 196 11.66 -6.46 -11.77
CA THR A 196 11.92 -5.02 -11.74
C THR A 196 10.81 -4.21 -12.42
N ARG A 197 9.87 -4.88 -13.10
CA ARG A 197 8.72 -4.29 -13.79
C ARG A 197 7.49 -5.15 -13.59
N ALA A 198 6.34 -4.52 -13.35
CA ALA A 198 5.07 -5.25 -13.17
C ALA A 198 4.70 -6.13 -14.38
N ARG A 199 5.06 -5.72 -15.59
CA ARG A 199 4.79 -6.49 -16.80
C ARG A 199 5.46 -7.87 -16.79
N GLU A 200 6.61 -8.04 -16.14
CA GLU A 200 7.32 -9.31 -16.04
C GLU A 200 6.48 -10.36 -15.29
N VAL A 201 5.71 -9.94 -14.28
CA VAL A 201 4.72 -10.79 -13.59
C VAL A 201 3.52 -11.08 -14.48
N LEU A 202 3.02 -10.06 -15.19
CA LEU A 202 1.80 -10.18 -15.99
C LEU A 202 2.01 -11.06 -17.25
N GLU A 203 3.18 -10.96 -17.87
CA GLU A 203 3.54 -11.74 -19.07
C GLU A 203 3.89 -13.20 -18.74
N ALA A 204 4.26 -13.49 -17.50
CA ALA A 204 4.58 -14.85 -17.06
C ALA A 204 3.36 -15.80 -16.97
N GLY A 205 2.13 -15.25 -17.00
CA GLY A 205 0.91 -16.05 -17.15
C GLY A 205 0.65 -17.09 -16.04
N GLY A 206 1.10 -16.82 -14.81
CA GLY A 206 0.92 -17.70 -13.65
C GLY A 206 2.18 -18.46 -13.23
N LEU A 207 3.18 -18.60 -14.10
CA LEU A 207 4.41 -19.32 -13.80
C LEU A 207 5.65 -18.61 -14.37
N LEU A 208 6.58 -18.25 -13.51
CA LEU A 208 7.92 -17.82 -13.90
C LEU A 208 8.87 -19.03 -13.84
N ALA A 209 9.04 -19.70 -14.97
CA ALA A 209 9.82 -20.94 -15.05
C ALA A 209 11.34 -20.71 -15.06
N ASN A 210 11.80 -19.56 -15.57
CA ASN A 210 13.22 -19.22 -15.63
C ASN A 210 13.44 -17.70 -15.55
N SER A 211 14.66 -17.31 -15.25
CA SER A 211 15.08 -15.92 -15.06
C SER A 211 15.79 -15.29 -16.27
N ALA A 212 15.89 -15.99 -17.42
CA ALA A 212 16.74 -15.58 -18.54
C ALA A 212 16.41 -14.19 -19.11
N LYS A 213 15.15 -13.75 -19.01
CA LYS A 213 14.70 -12.41 -19.48
C LYS A 213 14.68 -11.35 -18.40
N LEU A 214 15.01 -11.70 -17.16
CA LEU A 214 14.99 -10.77 -16.05
C LEU A 214 16.31 -9.98 -15.99
N ARG A 215 16.19 -8.76 -15.54
CA ARG A 215 17.36 -7.95 -15.16
C ARG A 215 17.86 -8.38 -13.79
N CYS A 216 19.16 -8.19 -13.54
CA CYS A 216 19.71 -8.41 -12.22
C CYS A 216 19.66 -7.11 -11.39
N VAL A 217 19.39 -7.25 -10.11
CA VAL A 217 19.63 -6.22 -9.10
C VAL A 217 20.93 -6.55 -8.38
N ILE A 218 21.75 -5.53 -8.21
CA ILE A 218 23.00 -5.60 -7.46
C ILE A 218 22.64 -5.50 -5.97
N ASP A 219 22.97 -6.54 -5.21
CA ASP A 219 22.82 -6.53 -3.76
C ASP A 219 24.13 -6.95 -3.12
N LEU A 220 24.76 -6.00 -2.45
CA LEU A 220 26.05 -6.17 -1.82
C LEU A 220 25.87 -6.49 -0.34
N PRO A 221 26.72 -7.35 0.25
CA PRO A 221 26.72 -7.60 1.67
C PRO A 221 26.96 -6.31 2.45
N THR A 222 26.44 -6.23 3.66
CA THR A 222 26.71 -5.07 4.54
C THR A 222 28.16 -4.97 4.97
N ASP A 223 28.80 -6.13 5.12
CA ASP A 223 30.22 -6.27 5.37
C ASP A 223 30.92 -6.80 4.09
N LEU A 224 31.79 -6.00 3.51
CA LEU A 224 32.51 -6.36 2.29
C LEU A 224 33.61 -7.38 2.55
N ASP A 225 33.96 -7.66 3.80
CA ASP A 225 34.92 -8.70 4.18
C ASP A 225 34.36 -10.12 4.01
N GLU A 226 33.05 -10.23 3.80
CA GLU A 226 32.40 -11.50 3.40
C GLU A 226 32.77 -11.92 1.96
N LEU A 227 33.25 -10.99 1.12
CA LEU A 227 33.67 -11.24 -0.27
C LEU A 227 35.13 -11.67 -0.34
N ASP A 228 35.47 -12.54 -1.29
CA ASP A 228 36.87 -12.81 -1.58
C ASP A 228 37.60 -11.58 -2.10
N THR A 229 38.94 -11.65 -2.22
CA THR A 229 39.76 -10.51 -2.60
C THR A 229 39.45 -10.00 -4.03
N ALA A 230 39.18 -10.89 -4.97
CA ALA A 230 38.89 -10.52 -6.36
C ALA A 230 37.51 -9.86 -6.45
N GLU A 231 36.49 -10.44 -5.82
CA GLU A 231 35.14 -9.90 -5.73
C GLU A 231 35.11 -8.54 -5.04
N ARG A 232 35.83 -8.42 -3.90
CA ARG A 232 35.94 -7.17 -3.15
C ARG A 232 36.56 -6.05 -4.00
N ASN A 233 37.61 -6.37 -4.79
CA ASN A 233 38.22 -5.40 -5.69
C ASN A 233 37.25 -4.93 -6.78
N ALA A 234 36.48 -5.85 -7.38
CA ALA A 234 35.47 -5.53 -8.38
C ALA A 234 34.33 -4.66 -7.77
N VAL A 235 33.82 -5.05 -6.60
CA VAL A 235 32.80 -4.29 -5.88
C VAL A 235 33.29 -2.92 -5.45
N THR A 236 34.53 -2.81 -4.97
CA THR A 236 35.13 -1.51 -4.61
C THR A 236 35.21 -0.55 -5.80
N LYS A 237 35.56 -1.06 -6.98
CA LYS A 237 35.58 -0.26 -8.23
C LYS A 237 34.16 0.21 -8.57
N PHE A 238 33.18 -0.70 -8.52
CA PHE A 238 31.76 -0.38 -8.74
C PHE A 238 31.25 0.67 -7.74
N LEU A 239 31.57 0.55 -6.46
CA LEU A 239 31.14 1.51 -5.44
C LEU A 239 31.66 2.94 -5.69
N LYS A 240 32.82 3.11 -6.31
CA LYS A 240 33.30 4.44 -6.76
C LYS A 240 32.38 5.01 -7.84
N VAL A 241 31.95 4.18 -8.79
CA VAL A 241 31.00 4.58 -9.84
C VAL A 241 29.63 4.91 -9.22
N ALA A 242 29.10 4.03 -8.39
CA ALA A 242 27.81 4.22 -7.69
C ALA A 242 27.80 5.52 -6.84
N LYS A 243 28.92 5.82 -6.18
CA LYS A 243 29.11 7.04 -5.40
C LYS A 243 29.15 8.29 -6.29
N ALA A 244 29.84 8.21 -7.43
CA ALA A 244 29.85 9.29 -8.42
C ALA A 244 28.47 9.55 -9.02
N MET A 245 27.66 8.50 -9.23
CA MET A 245 26.25 8.60 -9.63
C MET A 245 25.31 9.11 -8.51
N GLY A 246 25.83 9.35 -7.31
CA GLY A 246 25.05 9.93 -6.20
C GLY A 246 24.20 8.94 -5.39
N ALA A 247 24.34 7.64 -5.59
CA ALA A 247 23.51 6.62 -4.92
C ALA A 247 23.53 6.71 -3.39
N HIS A 248 24.63 7.17 -2.79
CA HIS A 248 24.80 7.32 -1.34
C HIS A 248 24.04 8.52 -0.74
N LYS A 249 23.58 9.48 -1.56
CA LYS A 249 22.96 10.73 -1.10
C LYS A 249 21.46 10.64 -0.86
N GLY A 250 20.81 9.56 -1.37
CA GLY A 250 19.36 9.40 -1.28
C GLY A 250 18.89 9.07 0.13
N TYR A 251 17.65 9.44 0.45
CA TYR A 251 17.01 9.17 1.74
C TYR A 251 17.10 7.67 2.12
N ILE A 252 16.83 6.77 1.17
CA ILE A 252 16.88 5.32 1.43
C ILE A 252 18.31 4.87 1.80
N ALA A 253 19.30 5.34 1.06
CA ALA A 253 20.71 5.00 1.30
C ALA A 253 21.20 5.47 2.68
N SER A 254 20.83 6.69 3.08
CA SER A 254 21.22 7.27 4.37
C SER A 254 20.61 6.57 5.59
N HIS A 255 19.55 5.76 5.39
CA HIS A 255 18.88 5.01 6.45
C HIS A 255 19.20 3.51 6.44
N ARG A 256 20.13 3.06 5.59
CA ARG A 256 20.62 1.68 5.57
C ARG A 256 21.80 1.50 6.50
N LYS A 257 22.01 0.25 6.99
CA LYS A 257 23.20 -0.11 7.75
C LYS A 257 24.49 0.14 6.94
N ALA A 258 24.44 -0.22 5.66
CA ALA A 258 25.44 0.14 4.66
C ALA A 258 24.72 0.75 3.44
N TRP A 259 25.10 1.95 2.99
CA TRP A 259 24.39 2.66 1.93
C TRP A 259 24.33 1.88 0.60
N TRP A 260 25.25 0.95 0.41
CA TRP A 260 25.39 0.12 -0.78
C TRP A 260 24.58 -1.20 -0.73
N SER A 261 24.10 -1.63 0.42
CA SER A 261 23.34 -2.87 0.53
C SER A 261 21.85 -2.60 0.25
N VAL A 262 21.31 -3.19 -0.82
CA VAL A 262 19.88 -3.06 -1.15
C VAL A 262 19.04 -3.86 -0.17
N GLY A 263 19.55 -5.00 0.30
CA GLY A 263 18.88 -5.89 1.23
C GLY A 263 17.70 -6.62 0.58
N LEU A 264 17.97 -7.28 -0.54
CA LEU A 264 16.97 -8.12 -1.19
C LEU A 264 16.55 -9.26 -0.27
N ARG A 265 15.26 -9.49 -0.16
CA ARG A 265 14.75 -10.68 0.53
C ARG A 265 15.04 -11.93 -0.27
N ALA A 266 15.01 -13.09 0.40
CA ALA A 266 14.99 -14.38 -0.27
C ALA A 266 13.88 -14.44 -1.32
N ALA A 267 14.05 -15.26 -2.36
CA ALA A 267 13.05 -15.43 -3.39
C ALA A 267 11.72 -15.89 -2.78
N ALA A 268 10.64 -15.21 -3.14
CA ALA A 268 9.32 -15.59 -2.69
C ALA A 268 8.79 -16.72 -3.59
N PRO A 269 8.19 -17.78 -3.03
CA PRO A 269 7.57 -18.85 -3.83
C PRO A 269 6.46 -18.37 -4.75
N ILE A 270 5.73 -17.33 -4.35
CA ILE A 270 4.69 -16.67 -5.15
C ILE A 270 4.99 -15.16 -5.17
N ILE A 271 4.89 -14.56 -6.35
CA ILE A 271 5.09 -13.12 -6.53
C ILE A 271 3.80 -12.52 -7.10
N SER A 272 3.44 -11.32 -6.63
CA SER A 272 2.31 -10.57 -7.17
C SER A 272 2.69 -9.14 -7.54
N THR A 273 1.98 -8.56 -8.50
CA THR A 273 2.01 -7.12 -8.72
C THR A 273 1.30 -6.41 -7.55
N TYR A 274 1.74 -5.20 -7.20
CA TYR A 274 1.12 -4.49 -6.09
C TYR A 274 0.33 -3.26 -6.49
N MET A 275 0.54 -2.74 -7.69
CA MET A 275 -0.12 -1.53 -8.16
C MET A 275 -0.35 -1.59 -9.68
N ALA A 276 -1.61 -1.49 -10.11
CA ALA A 276 -1.99 -1.50 -11.52
C ALA A 276 -3.38 -0.89 -11.75
N ARG A 277 -3.71 -0.58 -13.01
CA ARG A 277 -5.07 -0.23 -13.46
C ARG A 277 -5.86 -1.46 -13.93
N ARG A 278 -5.53 -2.63 -13.42
CA ARG A 278 -6.11 -3.94 -13.73
C ARG A 278 -6.00 -4.82 -12.48
N PRO A 279 -6.69 -5.96 -12.42
CA PRO A 279 -6.50 -6.92 -11.34
C PRO A 279 -5.02 -7.28 -11.14
N PRO A 280 -4.57 -7.56 -9.91
CA PRO A 280 -3.19 -7.95 -9.65
C PRO A 280 -2.87 -9.27 -10.34
N GLY A 281 -1.68 -9.36 -10.91
CA GLY A 281 -1.15 -10.63 -11.41
C GLY A 281 -0.47 -11.39 -10.28
N PHE A 282 -0.58 -12.72 -10.30
CA PHE A 282 0.08 -13.63 -9.37
C PHE A 282 0.83 -14.69 -10.17
N ILE A 283 2.03 -15.05 -9.75
CA ILE A 283 2.85 -16.08 -10.39
C ILE A 283 3.52 -17.00 -9.37
N ILE A 284 3.66 -18.26 -9.70
CA ILE A 284 4.60 -19.17 -9.04
C ILE A 284 6.00 -18.83 -9.53
N ASN A 285 6.94 -18.69 -8.63
CA ASN A 285 8.33 -18.31 -8.91
C ASN A 285 9.25 -19.53 -8.83
N GLN A 286 9.38 -20.27 -9.93
CA GLN A 286 10.33 -21.39 -10.04
C GLN A 286 11.73 -20.93 -10.47
N ALA A 287 11.87 -19.66 -10.85
CA ALA A 287 13.12 -19.07 -11.30
C ALA A 287 14.01 -18.54 -10.16
N ASP A 288 13.61 -18.70 -8.92
CA ASP A 288 14.26 -18.09 -7.74
C ASP A 288 14.50 -16.57 -7.88
N ALA A 289 13.66 -15.92 -8.68
CA ALA A 289 13.77 -14.51 -8.91
C ALA A 289 13.48 -13.72 -7.64
N ARG A 290 14.29 -12.71 -7.37
CA ARG A 290 14.02 -11.73 -6.34
C ARG A 290 12.97 -10.72 -6.85
N HIS A 291 12.56 -9.79 -6.01
CA HIS A 291 11.66 -8.71 -6.41
C HIS A 291 11.97 -7.42 -5.65
N ILE A 292 11.85 -6.30 -6.35
CA ILE A 292 11.91 -4.97 -5.75
C ILE A 292 10.49 -4.44 -5.47
N ASN A 293 10.38 -3.24 -4.97
CA ASN A 293 9.15 -2.60 -4.53
C ASN A 293 8.04 -2.42 -5.59
N ILE A 294 8.25 -2.91 -6.79
CA ILE A 294 7.23 -3.01 -7.85
C ILE A 294 6.31 -4.23 -7.68
N ALA A 295 6.71 -5.16 -6.84
CA ALA A 295 6.00 -6.41 -6.58
C ALA A 295 5.99 -6.75 -5.08
N HIS A 296 5.10 -7.67 -4.70
CA HIS A 296 5.07 -8.30 -3.40
C HIS A 296 5.43 -9.77 -3.50
N GLY A 297 6.16 -10.27 -2.52
CA GLY A 297 6.38 -11.69 -2.31
C GLY A 297 5.38 -12.25 -1.30
N LEU A 298 4.77 -13.37 -1.64
CA LEU A 298 3.95 -14.17 -0.76
C LEU A 298 4.81 -15.36 -0.28
N TYR A 299 5.03 -15.40 1.02
CA TYR A 299 5.84 -16.40 1.69
C TYR A 299 4.91 -17.30 2.50
N PRO A 300 4.67 -18.54 2.07
CA PRO A 300 3.87 -19.50 2.83
C PRO A 300 4.39 -19.64 4.26
N ARG A 301 3.47 -19.76 5.23
CA ARG A 301 3.84 -19.99 6.64
C ARG A 301 4.37 -21.38 6.88
N GLU A 302 3.89 -22.32 6.06
CA GLU A 302 4.32 -23.71 5.98
C GLU A 302 4.59 -24.04 4.52
N GLU A 303 5.43 -25.01 4.26
CA GLU A 303 5.73 -25.43 2.89
C GLU A 303 4.45 -25.93 2.19
N LEU A 304 4.11 -25.34 1.05
CA LEU A 304 2.94 -25.71 0.27
C LEU A 304 3.36 -26.64 -0.87
N PRO A 305 2.66 -27.78 -1.05
CA PRO A 305 2.84 -28.62 -2.24
C PRO A 305 2.62 -27.83 -3.53
N GLU A 306 3.32 -28.18 -4.61
CA GLU A 306 3.21 -27.48 -5.90
C GLU A 306 1.78 -27.41 -6.43
N LYS A 307 1.00 -28.49 -6.27
CA LYS A 307 -0.42 -28.53 -6.65
C LYS A 307 -1.23 -27.46 -5.90
N VAL A 308 -0.98 -27.28 -4.59
CA VAL A 308 -1.67 -26.30 -3.75
C VAL A 308 -1.24 -24.88 -4.12
N LYS A 309 0.06 -24.64 -4.36
CA LYS A 309 0.56 -23.35 -4.84
C LYS A 309 -0.10 -22.96 -6.17
N LYS A 310 -0.20 -23.94 -7.09
CA LYS A 310 -0.87 -23.71 -8.37
C LYS A 310 -2.35 -23.37 -8.20
N ALA A 311 -3.09 -24.14 -7.43
CA ALA A 311 -4.50 -23.90 -7.18
C ALA A 311 -4.74 -22.52 -6.52
N LEU A 312 -3.88 -22.13 -5.57
CA LEU A 312 -3.93 -20.82 -4.94
C LEU A 312 -3.68 -19.67 -5.93
N VAL A 313 -2.66 -19.80 -6.79
CA VAL A 313 -2.34 -18.78 -7.80
C VAL A 313 -3.46 -18.67 -8.83
N ASP A 314 -3.97 -19.81 -9.32
CA ASP A 314 -5.09 -19.84 -10.28
C ASP A 314 -6.35 -19.17 -9.66
N TYR A 315 -6.68 -19.50 -8.40
CA TYR A 315 -7.78 -18.86 -7.69
C TYR A 315 -7.60 -17.35 -7.56
N LEU A 316 -6.43 -16.89 -7.12
CA LEU A 316 -6.13 -15.48 -6.95
C LEU A 316 -6.22 -14.69 -8.27
N GLN A 317 -5.77 -15.27 -9.37
CA GLN A 317 -5.85 -14.64 -10.69
C GLN A 317 -7.28 -14.45 -11.19
N ILE A 318 -8.16 -15.41 -10.90
CA ILE A 318 -9.54 -15.41 -11.39
C ILE A 318 -10.45 -14.57 -10.50
N ASN A 319 -10.29 -14.69 -9.17
CA ASN A 319 -11.28 -14.20 -8.22
C ASN A 319 -10.93 -12.83 -7.61
N ILE A 320 -9.67 -12.37 -7.70
CA ILE A 320 -9.29 -11.10 -7.13
C ILE A 320 -9.49 -9.98 -8.15
N SER A 321 -10.36 -9.04 -7.80
CA SER A 321 -10.68 -7.86 -8.60
C SER A 321 -9.96 -6.61 -8.10
N GLN A 322 -9.96 -5.55 -8.90
CA GLN A 322 -9.48 -4.24 -8.48
C GLN A 322 -10.20 -3.71 -7.22
N ARG A 323 -11.48 -4.08 -7.04
CA ARG A 323 -12.28 -3.65 -5.87
C ARG A 323 -11.75 -4.19 -4.54
N SER A 324 -10.94 -5.24 -4.57
CA SER A 324 -10.32 -5.85 -3.38
C SER A 324 -9.14 -5.02 -2.83
N GLY A 325 -8.60 -4.09 -3.61
CA GLY A 325 -7.49 -3.22 -3.22
C GLY A 325 -7.93 -1.77 -3.00
N ARG A 326 -6.97 -0.94 -2.63
CA ARG A 326 -7.16 0.50 -2.45
C ARG A 326 -7.07 1.20 -3.80
N THR A 327 -8.15 1.81 -4.23
CA THR A 327 -8.17 2.57 -5.48
C THR A 327 -7.74 4.02 -5.25
N TYR A 328 -6.80 4.47 -6.07
CA TYR A 328 -6.34 5.85 -6.16
C TYR A 328 -6.96 6.53 -7.38
N ALA A 329 -6.79 7.83 -7.46
CA ALA A 329 -7.21 8.63 -8.59
C ALA A 329 -6.78 8.04 -9.94
N GLY A 330 -7.63 8.14 -10.95
CA GLY A 330 -7.39 7.57 -12.29
C GLY A 330 -7.49 6.04 -12.35
N GLY A 331 -8.18 5.40 -11.40
CA GLY A 331 -8.44 3.97 -11.41
C GLY A 331 -7.22 3.10 -11.07
N LEU A 332 -6.15 3.70 -10.54
CA LEU A 332 -4.98 2.96 -10.10
C LEU A 332 -5.28 2.26 -8.78
N THR A 333 -5.25 0.94 -8.77
CA THR A 333 -5.45 0.15 -7.56
C THR A 333 -4.12 -0.31 -6.98
N LYS A 334 -3.99 -0.18 -5.68
CA LYS A 334 -2.83 -0.59 -4.91
C LYS A 334 -3.26 -1.61 -3.85
N PHE A 335 -2.50 -2.68 -3.74
CA PHE A 335 -2.64 -3.67 -2.69
C PHE A 335 -1.45 -3.54 -1.74
N GLU A 336 -1.66 -2.99 -0.56
CA GLU A 336 -0.63 -3.03 0.47
C GLU A 336 -0.52 -4.45 1.04
N PRO A 337 0.61 -4.87 1.62
CA PRO A 337 0.78 -6.24 2.10
C PRO A 337 -0.36 -6.73 2.99
N ARG A 338 -0.82 -5.92 3.94
CA ARG A 338 -1.94 -6.27 4.82
C ARG A 338 -3.30 -6.34 4.13
N GLU A 339 -3.48 -5.59 3.05
CA GLU A 339 -4.71 -5.68 2.25
C GLU A 339 -4.71 -6.96 1.44
N MET A 340 -3.53 -7.35 0.92
CA MET A 340 -3.37 -8.63 0.25
C MET A 340 -3.55 -9.82 1.21
N GLU A 341 -3.02 -9.74 2.43
CA GLU A 341 -3.24 -10.76 3.46
C GLU A 341 -4.72 -10.94 3.86
N ARG A 342 -5.57 -9.93 3.66
CA ARG A 342 -7.03 -9.99 3.92
C ARG A 342 -7.85 -10.53 2.75
N LEU A 343 -7.23 -10.88 1.64
CA LEU A 343 -7.94 -11.52 0.53
C LEU A 343 -8.51 -12.87 1.01
N ILE A 344 -9.76 -13.13 0.67
CA ILE A 344 -10.41 -14.38 1.02
C ILE A 344 -10.07 -15.42 -0.03
N VAL A 345 -9.52 -16.54 0.42
CA VAL A 345 -9.06 -17.65 -0.41
C VAL A 345 -9.60 -18.98 0.15
N PRO A 346 -9.71 -20.04 -0.66
CA PRO A 346 -10.01 -21.36 -0.15
C PRO A 346 -8.95 -21.83 0.86
N ASP A 347 -9.36 -22.60 1.85
CA ASP A 347 -8.43 -23.23 2.80
C ASP A 347 -7.59 -24.33 2.13
N LEU A 348 -6.63 -24.88 2.88
CA LEU A 348 -5.74 -25.92 2.37
C LEU A 348 -6.48 -27.16 1.86
N THR A 349 -7.62 -27.51 2.46
CA THR A 349 -8.41 -28.67 2.09
C THR A 349 -9.01 -28.47 0.71
N LEU A 350 -9.71 -27.35 0.49
CA LEU A 350 -10.30 -27.03 -0.82
C LEU A 350 -9.24 -26.83 -1.90
N LEU A 351 -8.11 -26.21 -1.57
CA LEU A 351 -6.99 -26.04 -2.52
C LEU A 351 -6.39 -27.41 -2.92
N ALA A 352 -6.23 -28.34 -1.98
CA ALA A 352 -5.70 -29.68 -2.25
C ALA A 352 -6.64 -30.53 -3.10
N GLU A 353 -7.94 -30.41 -2.87
CA GLU A 353 -8.96 -31.12 -3.64
C GLU A 353 -9.11 -30.57 -5.07
N GLY A 354 -8.65 -29.35 -5.32
CA GLY A 354 -8.86 -28.65 -6.59
C GLY A 354 -10.33 -28.19 -6.77
N ALA A 355 -11.08 -28.11 -5.67
CA ALA A 355 -12.49 -27.74 -5.65
C ALA A 355 -12.74 -26.23 -5.65
N ALA A 356 -11.67 -25.41 -5.67
CA ALA A 356 -11.76 -23.96 -5.76
C ALA A 356 -12.14 -23.55 -7.19
N LYS A 357 -13.45 -23.42 -7.44
CA LYS A 357 -14.00 -22.86 -8.68
C LYS A 357 -14.17 -21.35 -8.60
#